data_3e817551304fad7a3e068acb9ad2d5f5
#
_entry.id   3e817551304fad7a3e068acb9ad2d5f5
#
_cell.length_a   1.000
_cell.length_b   1.000
_cell.length_c   1.000
_cell.angle_alpha   90.00
_cell.angle_beta   90.00
_cell.angle_gamma   90.00
#
_symmetry.space_group_name_H-M   'P 1'
#
loop_
_entity.id
_entity.type
_entity.pdbx_description
1 polymer ?
#
loop_
_entity_poly.entity_id
_entity_poly.type
_entity_poly.pdbx_seq_one_letter_code
_entity_poly.pdbx_strand_id
1 'polypeptide(L)'
;MKQQQFLIEPEKVNNLARLSSSERLSLRETMREMEAKEWIRRFQLKHQTQGLGNAKVWWEETLDDIAKKRGKPAVEDLRQRMNRIKNEIRRPS
;
A
#
# COMPACT_ATOMS: atom_id res chain seq x y z
N MET A 1 28.99 28.31 -0.59
CA MET A 1 28.29 28.21 -0.68
C MET A 1 27.59 27.55 -0.10
N LYS A 2 27.34 26.99 0.21
CA LYS A 2 26.65 26.42 0.78
C LYS A 2 25.34 26.34 0.50
N GLN A 3 24.74 26.91 -0.19
CA GLN A 3 23.42 26.89 -0.54
C GLN A 3 23.01 25.72 -1.32
N GLN A 4 23.89 25.04 -1.94
CA GLN A 4 23.54 23.91 -2.77
C GLN A 4 22.89 22.82 -2.00
N GLN A 5 23.32 22.61 -0.78
CA GLN A 5 22.73 21.55 -0.04
C GLN A 5 21.30 21.81 0.27
N PHE A 6 21.01 23.06 0.57
CA PHE A 6 19.64 23.38 0.84
C PHE A 6 18.78 23.19 -0.34
N LEU A 7 19.32 23.44 -1.51
CA LEU A 7 18.56 23.31 -2.72
C LEU A 7 18.18 21.88 -3.02
N ILE A 8 18.96 20.94 -2.52
CA ILE A 8 18.64 19.54 -2.77
C ILE A 8 17.26 19.18 -2.30
N GLU A 9 16.89 19.61 -1.11
CA GLU A 9 15.57 19.30 -0.59
C GLU A 9 14.46 19.88 -1.43
N PRO A 10 14.49 21.19 -1.73
CA PRO A 10 13.48 21.73 -2.62
C PRO A 10 13.47 21.10 -3.99
N GLU A 11 14.63 20.69 -4.48
CA GLU A 11 14.67 20.05 -5.77
C GLU A 11 13.94 18.72 -5.78
N LYS A 12 14.03 17.97 -4.71
CA LYS A 12 13.30 16.71 -4.63
C LYS A 12 11.81 16.95 -4.71
N VAL A 13 11.33 17.96 -4.00
CA VAL A 13 9.90 18.27 -4.06
C VAL A 13 9.52 18.70 -5.46
N ASN A 14 10.36 19.51 -6.08
CA ASN A 14 10.08 19.95 -7.44
C ASN A 14 10.08 18.82 -8.43
N ASN A 15 10.94 17.85 -8.23
CA ASN A 15 10.97 16.68 -9.12
C ASN A 15 9.66 15.91 -9.05
N LEU A 16 9.11 15.76 -7.88
CA LEU A 16 7.80 15.11 -7.75
C LEU A 16 6.74 15.89 -8.51
N ALA A 17 6.77 17.22 -8.39
CA ALA A 17 5.79 18.04 -9.09
C ALA A 17 5.97 17.99 -10.60
N ARG A 18 7.16 17.67 -11.07
CA ARG A 18 7.44 17.62 -12.50
C ARG A 18 7.13 16.29 -13.15
N LEU A 19 6.78 15.30 -12.36
CA LEU A 19 6.47 13.98 -12.93
C LEU A 19 5.32 14.10 -13.93
N SER A 20 5.43 13.37 -15.01
CA SER A 20 4.35 13.29 -15.98
C SER A 20 3.17 12.54 -15.38
N SER A 21 2.03 12.61 -16.05
CA SER A 21 0.85 11.90 -15.60
C SER A 21 1.10 10.40 -15.50
N SER A 22 1.78 9.83 -16.49
CA SER A 22 2.05 8.40 -16.46
C SER A 22 3.04 8.04 -15.36
N GLU A 23 4.01 8.90 -15.09
CA GLU A 23 4.95 8.65 -14.00
C GLU A 23 4.26 8.72 -12.65
N ARG A 24 3.36 9.68 -12.48
CA ARG A 24 2.59 9.77 -11.24
C ARG A 24 1.69 8.57 -11.05
N LEU A 25 1.10 8.10 -12.12
CA LEU A 25 0.26 6.92 -12.05
C LEU A 25 1.09 5.69 -11.68
N SER A 26 2.25 5.55 -12.28
CA SER A 26 3.16 4.44 -11.98
C SER A 26 3.61 4.48 -10.53
N LEU A 27 3.93 5.66 -10.01
CA LEU A 27 4.31 5.80 -8.61
C LEU A 27 3.15 5.42 -7.68
N ARG A 28 1.96 5.87 -8.01
CA ARG A 28 0.77 5.53 -7.24
C ARG A 28 0.53 4.03 -7.21
N GLU A 29 0.68 3.39 -8.37
CA GLU A 29 0.53 1.93 -8.47
C GLU A 29 1.53 1.22 -7.57
N THR A 30 2.79 1.65 -7.61
CA THR A 30 3.82 1.07 -6.77
C THR A 30 3.48 1.22 -5.29
N MET A 31 3.03 2.39 -4.89
CA MET A 31 2.69 2.63 -3.49
C MET A 31 1.54 1.75 -3.04
N ARG A 32 0.54 1.55 -3.89
CA ARG A 32 -0.59 0.69 -3.55
C ARG A 32 -0.19 -0.78 -3.48
N GLU A 33 0.73 -1.20 -4.34
CA GLU A 33 1.27 -2.54 -4.24
C GLU A 33 2.00 -2.76 -2.92
N MET A 34 2.82 -1.78 -2.53
CA MET A 34 3.54 -1.85 -1.27
C MET A 34 2.58 -1.87 -0.09
N GLU A 35 1.53 -1.08 -0.16
CA GLU A 35 0.51 -1.08 0.88
C GLU A 35 -0.16 -2.44 0.99
N ALA A 36 -0.52 -3.03 -0.14
CA ALA A 36 -1.16 -4.34 -0.13
C ALA A 36 -0.25 -5.40 0.50
N LYS A 37 1.04 -5.37 0.18
CA LYS A 37 1.99 -6.30 0.79
C LYS A 37 2.10 -6.09 2.28
N GLU A 38 2.07 -4.85 2.73
CA GLU A 38 2.14 -4.56 4.16
C GLU A 38 0.91 -5.07 4.89
N TRP A 39 -0.27 -4.93 4.31
CA TRP A 39 -1.49 -5.45 4.92
C TRP A 39 -1.46 -6.98 5.00
N ILE A 40 -0.95 -7.65 3.96
CA ILE A 40 -0.79 -9.09 4.00
C ILE A 40 0.12 -9.49 5.15
N ARG A 41 1.24 -8.80 5.30
CA ARG A 41 2.19 -9.08 6.37
C ARG A 41 1.54 -8.90 7.74
N ARG A 42 0.78 -7.84 7.92
CA ARG A 42 0.10 -7.59 9.19
C ARG A 42 -0.95 -8.63 9.50
N PHE A 43 -1.68 -9.06 8.48
CA PHE A 43 -2.66 -10.12 8.66
C PHE A 43 -1.98 -11.43 9.07
N GLN A 44 -0.88 -11.77 8.43
CA GLN A 44 -0.15 -12.98 8.78
C GLN A 44 0.35 -12.95 10.21
N LEU A 45 0.85 -11.80 10.63
CA LEU A 45 1.31 -11.65 12.00
C LEU A 45 0.16 -11.80 12.99
N LYS A 46 -0.98 -11.20 12.69
CA LYS A 46 -2.16 -11.31 13.53
C LYS A 46 -2.62 -12.75 13.61
N HIS A 47 -2.58 -13.45 12.48
CA HIS A 47 -2.95 -14.86 12.44
C HIS A 47 -2.02 -15.69 13.31
N GLN A 48 -0.72 -15.46 13.22
CA GLN A 48 0.26 -16.20 14.00
C GLN A 48 0.14 -15.96 15.49
N THR A 49 -0.18 -14.73 15.88
CA THR A 49 -0.18 -14.37 17.29
C THR A 49 -1.54 -14.54 17.95
N GLN A 50 -2.64 -14.42 17.22
CA GLN A 50 -3.97 -14.42 17.81
C GLN A 50 -4.94 -15.40 17.16
N GLY A 51 -4.52 -16.13 16.14
CA GLY A 51 -5.35 -17.11 15.48
C GLY A 51 -6.15 -16.53 14.33
N LEU A 52 -6.64 -17.44 13.48
CA LEU A 52 -7.31 -17.05 12.24
C LEU A 52 -8.61 -16.28 12.50
N GLY A 53 -9.40 -16.72 13.48
CA GLY A 53 -10.67 -16.06 13.77
C GLY A 53 -10.48 -14.61 14.16
N ASN A 54 -9.54 -14.34 15.06
CA ASN A 54 -9.25 -12.98 15.48
C ASN A 54 -8.65 -12.15 14.36
N ALA A 55 -7.82 -12.77 13.53
CA ALA A 55 -7.23 -12.08 12.39
C ALA A 55 -8.32 -11.66 11.41
N LYS A 56 -9.31 -12.51 11.15
CA LYS A 56 -10.39 -12.17 10.24
C LYS A 56 -11.24 -11.03 10.76
N VAL A 57 -11.57 -11.05 12.05
CA VAL A 57 -12.35 -9.98 12.65
C VAL A 57 -11.58 -8.66 12.55
N TRP A 58 -10.31 -8.69 12.90
CA TRP A 58 -9.46 -7.51 12.81
C TRP A 58 -9.42 -6.98 11.38
N TRP A 59 -9.32 -7.87 10.40
CA TRP A 59 -9.24 -7.47 9.00
C TRP A 59 -10.53 -6.82 8.53
N GLU A 60 -11.68 -7.38 8.92
CA GLU A 60 -12.96 -6.78 8.54
C GLU A 60 -13.13 -5.39 9.13
N GLU A 61 -12.74 -5.21 10.38
CA GLU A 61 -12.77 -3.90 11.00
C GLU A 61 -11.84 -2.92 10.29
N THR A 62 -10.68 -3.41 9.89
CA THR A 62 -9.73 -2.59 9.15
C THR A 62 -10.29 -2.16 7.81
N LEU A 63 -10.92 -3.08 7.08
CA LEU A 63 -11.54 -2.75 5.80
C LEU A 63 -12.66 -1.73 5.97
N ASP A 64 -13.44 -1.84 7.02
CA ASP A 64 -14.47 -0.85 7.34
C ASP A 64 -13.87 0.53 7.54
N ASP A 65 -12.78 0.61 8.29
CA ASP A 65 -12.11 1.88 8.52
C ASP A 65 -11.59 2.48 7.22
N ILE A 66 -11.00 1.64 6.38
CA ILE A 66 -10.49 2.11 5.09
C ILE A 66 -11.65 2.60 4.23
N ALA A 67 -12.76 1.88 4.23
CA ALA A 67 -13.93 2.28 3.46
C ALA A 67 -14.45 3.64 3.91
N LYS A 68 -14.47 3.88 5.21
CA LYS A 68 -14.92 5.16 5.74
C LYS A 68 -14.00 6.30 5.34
N LYS A 69 -12.71 6.05 5.27
CA LYS A 69 -11.74 7.11 4.99
C LYS A 69 -11.48 7.30 3.51
N ARG A 70 -11.51 6.23 2.72
CA ARG A 70 -11.08 6.27 1.32
C ARG A 70 -12.15 5.79 0.35
N GLY A 71 -13.28 5.27 0.85
CA GLY A 71 -14.39 4.82 0.02
C GLY A 71 -14.28 3.36 -0.37
N LYS A 72 -15.42 2.81 -0.80
CA LYS A 72 -15.49 1.40 -1.18
C LYS A 72 -14.59 1.04 -2.35
N PRO A 73 -14.45 1.89 -3.39
CA PRO A 73 -13.53 1.52 -4.47
C PRO A 73 -12.10 1.29 -4.01
N ALA A 74 -11.64 2.04 -3.01
CA ALA A 74 -10.29 1.82 -2.48
C ALA A 74 -10.18 0.46 -1.81
N VAL A 75 -11.22 0.03 -1.10
CA VAL A 75 -11.24 -1.28 -0.47
C VAL A 75 -11.19 -2.38 -1.53
N GLU A 76 -11.99 -2.25 -2.58
CA GLU A 76 -12.00 -3.24 -3.64
C GLU A 76 -10.64 -3.35 -4.33
N ASP A 77 -10.04 -2.20 -4.62
CA ASP A 77 -8.72 -2.19 -5.23
C ASP A 77 -7.69 -2.90 -4.34
N LEU A 78 -7.72 -2.58 -3.05
CA LEU A 78 -6.79 -3.20 -2.09
C LEU A 78 -6.99 -4.70 -2.02
N ARG A 79 -8.23 -5.16 -1.94
CA ARG A 79 -8.53 -6.59 -1.87
C ARG A 79 -8.06 -7.33 -3.11
N GLN A 80 -8.29 -6.75 -4.28
CA GLN A 80 -7.86 -7.36 -5.53
C GLN A 80 -6.35 -7.49 -5.58
N ARG A 81 -5.64 -6.45 -5.17
CA ARG A 81 -4.18 -6.49 -5.15
C ARG A 81 -3.67 -7.54 -4.16
N MET A 82 -4.26 -7.60 -2.99
CA MET A 82 -3.86 -8.59 -1.99
C MET A 82 -4.11 -10.00 -2.48
N ASN A 83 -5.26 -10.25 -3.11
CA ASN A 83 -5.57 -11.57 -3.62
C ASN A 83 -4.60 -11.98 -4.73
N ARG A 84 -4.28 -11.06 -5.62
CA ARG A 84 -3.30 -11.34 -6.67
C ARG A 84 -1.93 -11.67 -6.10
N ILE A 85 -1.48 -10.87 -5.14
CA ILE A 85 -0.17 -11.08 -4.53
C ILE A 85 -0.13 -12.42 -3.81
N LYS A 86 -1.17 -12.76 -3.07
CA LYS A 86 -1.22 -14.03 -2.35
C LYS A 86 -1.19 -15.21 -3.32
N ASN A 87 -1.88 -15.09 -4.44
CA ASN A 87 -1.86 -16.14 -5.45
C ASN A 87 -0.48 -16.31 -6.06
N GLU A 88 0.21 -15.21 -6.30
CA GLU A 88 1.57 -15.27 -6.83
C GLU A 88 2.53 -15.94 -5.85
N ILE A 89 2.39 -15.64 -4.57
CA ILE A 89 3.23 -16.23 -3.55
C ILE A 89 2.98 -17.74 -3.44
N ARG A 90 1.74 -18.15 -3.58
CA ARG A 90 1.37 -19.57 -3.45
C ARG A 90 1.81 -20.41 -4.62
N ARG A 91 1.98 -19.81 -5.78
CA ARG A 91 2.33 -20.57 -6.96
C ARG A 91 3.76 -21.06 -6.86
N PRO A 92 3.98 -22.38 -7.00
CA PRO A 92 5.36 -22.85 -7.14
C PRO A 92 5.88 -22.37 -8.48
N SER A 93 7.09 -21.94 -8.49
CA SER A 93 7.67 -21.40 -9.72
C SER A 93 8.06 -22.48 -10.71
#